data_8aa7ba871c6dc88ab713957a51d70013
#
_entry.id   8aa7ba871c6dc88ab713957a51d70013
#
_cell.length_a   1.000
_cell.length_b   1.000
_cell.length_c   1.000
_cell.angle_alpha   90.00
_cell.angle_beta   90.00
_cell.angle_gamma   90.00
#
_symmetry.space_group_name_H-M   'P 1'
#
loop_
_entity.id
_entity.type
_entity.pdbx_description
1 polymer ?
#
loop_
_entity_poly.entity_id
_entity_poly.type
_entity_poly.pdbx_seq_one_letter_code
_entity_poly.pdbx_strand_id
1 'polypeptide(L)'
;ALELNLSVIVCVNKCDRPEARPKEVVDEVLELLIELDANDDQLDCPFVFASAKSGYATLDSSEPGTDMKPLFDTIIDYIPAPTGDPEAGVQMLVSTIDYNEFVGRIGIGKIDSGSLKLNQDCVIVNHHDPDKMKKVKIGKLYVFDGLKRVEVQNATIGEIVAISGIPDIHIGDTPCSPEKPEAIPFQKISEPTISMNFMVNDSLLAGQEGKFITSRHLRDRLFRELNTDVSLRVEETENADSFKVSGRGELHLSVLIENMRREGYEFAVSKAEVLYHTDENGKKTEPMELAYIDVPDEFTGVVIEKLGQRKGELRNMAPSNGGYTRLEFLIPARGLIGYRGEFMTDTKGNGIINTSFEGYAPYKGDIQYRKQGSLIAFETGESVTYGLYSAQERGTLFIGAGEKVYSGMVIGQNGKAEDIELNVCKTKHLTNTRSSSADEALRLTPPRILSLEQALDFIDTDELLEVTPKNLRIRKKILDSRMRKRSMINK
;
A
#
# COMPACT_ATOMS: atom_id res chain seq x y z
N ALA A 1 -12.50 -7.66 -17.15
CA ALA A 1 -13.83 -7.27 -17.64
C ALA A 1 -14.14 -7.98 -18.95
N LEU A 2 -13.28 -7.88 -19.98
CA LEU A 2 -13.51 -8.51 -21.30
C LEU A 2 -13.64 -10.03 -21.23
N GLU A 3 -12.75 -10.72 -20.53
CA GLU A 3 -12.81 -12.18 -20.30
C GLU A 3 -14.08 -12.64 -19.58
N LEU A 4 -14.66 -11.78 -18.75
CA LEU A 4 -15.94 -12.03 -18.07
C LEU A 4 -17.15 -11.66 -18.92
N ASN A 5 -16.93 -11.27 -20.16
CA ASN A 5 -17.96 -10.85 -21.11
C ASN A 5 -18.90 -9.77 -20.55
N LEU A 6 -18.35 -8.80 -19.81
CA LEU A 6 -19.14 -7.70 -19.27
C LEU A 6 -19.42 -6.65 -20.34
N SER A 7 -20.64 -6.06 -20.29
CA SER A 7 -21.00 -4.92 -21.14
C SER A 7 -20.09 -3.72 -20.86
N VAL A 8 -19.55 -3.09 -21.90
CA VAL A 8 -18.60 -1.98 -21.82
C VAL A 8 -19.27 -0.69 -22.24
N ILE A 9 -19.13 0.38 -21.46
CA ILE A 9 -19.46 1.77 -21.84
C ILE A 9 -18.18 2.59 -21.71
N VAL A 10 -17.81 3.32 -22.74
CA VAL A 10 -16.63 4.17 -22.74
C VAL A 10 -17.04 5.62 -22.48
N CYS A 11 -16.60 6.18 -21.36
CA CYS A 11 -16.82 7.58 -21.02
C CYS A 11 -15.53 8.39 -21.20
N VAL A 12 -15.43 9.16 -22.29
CA VAL A 12 -14.32 10.08 -22.58
C VAL A 12 -14.51 11.35 -21.77
N ASN A 13 -13.79 11.45 -20.65
CA ASN A 13 -13.93 12.55 -19.69
C ASN A 13 -12.91 13.68 -19.97
N LYS A 14 -13.14 14.84 -19.33
CA LYS A 14 -12.32 16.07 -19.43
C LYS A 14 -12.40 16.73 -20.80
N CYS A 15 -13.52 16.61 -21.50
CA CYS A 15 -13.75 17.26 -22.79
C CYS A 15 -13.79 18.81 -22.71
N ASP A 16 -13.82 19.38 -21.50
CA ASP A 16 -13.73 20.81 -21.24
C ASP A 16 -12.32 21.38 -21.36
N ARG A 17 -11.29 20.55 -21.51
CA ARG A 17 -9.91 21.03 -21.59
C ARG A 17 -9.54 21.51 -22.99
N PRO A 18 -8.72 22.59 -23.13
CA PRO A 18 -8.29 23.09 -24.43
C PRO A 18 -7.55 22.07 -25.28
N GLU A 19 -6.80 21.17 -24.65
CA GLU A 19 -6.02 20.10 -25.27
C GLU A 19 -6.77 18.78 -25.40
N ALA A 20 -8.10 18.78 -25.20
CA ALA A 20 -8.91 17.57 -25.32
C ALA A 20 -8.94 17.07 -26.78
N ARG A 21 -8.77 15.74 -26.96
CA ARG A 21 -8.76 15.03 -28.25
C ARG A 21 -9.82 13.93 -28.29
N PRO A 22 -11.10 14.22 -28.08
CA PRO A 22 -12.11 13.18 -27.83
C PRO A 22 -12.25 12.17 -28.98
N LYS A 23 -12.12 12.59 -30.24
CA LYS A 23 -12.20 11.69 -31.42
C LYS A 23 -11.00 10.75 -31.51
N GLU A 24 -9.80 11.28 -31.34
CA GLU A 24 -8.58 10.46 -31.35
C GLU A 24 -8.57 9.45 -30.20
N VAL A 25 -9.09 9.83 -29.01
CA VAL A 25 -9.21 8.92 -27.86
C VAL A 25 -10.17 7.77 -28.13
N VAL A 26 -11.22 7.97 -28.94
CA VAL A 26 -12.11 6.87 -29.36
C VAL A 26 -11.33 5.83 -30.17
N ASP A 27 -10.52 6.30 -31.15
CA ASP A 27 -9.70 5.40 -31.97
C ASP A 27 -8.67 4.66 -31.11
N GLU A 28 -7.97 5.37 -30.20
CA GLU A 28 -7.02 4.78 -29.24
C GLU A 28 -7.66 3.71 -28.34
N VAL A 29 -8.91 3.92 -27.88
CA VAL A 29 -9.64 2.95 -27.07
C VAL A 29 -10.06 1.73 -27.88
N LEU A 30 -10.52 1.92 -29.13
CA LEU A 30 -10.86 0.79 -30.00
C LEU A 30 -9.63 -0.05 -30.33
N GLU A 31 -8.49 0.58 -30.62
CA GLU A 31 -7.21 -0.14 -30.81
C GLU A 31 -6.85 -0.96 -29.56
N LEU A 32 -6.97 -0.38 -28.36
CA LEU A 32 -6.73 -1.09 -27.09
C LEU A 32 -7.68 -2.29 -26.91
N LEU A 33 -8.97 -2.13 -27.20
CA LEU A 33 -9.93 -3.22 -27.08
C LEU A 33 -9.61 -4.36 -28.07
N ILE A 34 -9.17 -4.04 -29.29
CA ILE A 34 -8.72 -5.02 -30.29
C ILE A 34 -7.45 -5.75 -29.80
N GLU A 35 -6.47 -5.04 -29.24
CA GLU A 35 -5.25 -5.64 -28.69
C GLU A 35 -5.54 -6.58 -27.49
N LEU A 36 -6.64 -6.34 -26.78
CA LEU A 36 -7.10 -7.15 -25.66
C LEU A 36 -8.06 -8.27 -26.08
N ASP A 37 -8.14 -8.58 -27.38
CA ASP A 37 -9.01 -9.62 -27.96
C ASP A 37 -10.51 -9.44 -27.61
N ALA A 38 -11.00 -8.19 -27.59
CA ALA A 38 -12.41 -7.90 -27.39
C ALA A 38 -13.26 -8.50 -28.53
N ASN A 39 -14.44 -9.02 -28.20
CA ASN A 39 -15.37 -9.54 -29.19
C ASN A 39 -16.16 -8.40 -29.87
N ASP A 40 -16.91 -8.73 -30.93
CA ASP A 40 -17.66 -7.75 -31.72
C ASP A 40 -18.67 -6.94 -30.89
N ASP A 41 -19.34 -7.56 -29.91
CA ASP A 41 -20.29 -6.88 -29.03
C ASP A 41 -19.60 -5.89 -28.09
N GLN A 42 -18.37 -6.18 -27.68
CA GLN A 42 -17.55 -5.30 -26.84
C GLN A 42 -16.92 -4.16 -27.65
N LEU A 43 -16.64 -4.38 -28.94
CA LEU A 43 -16.15 -3.34 -29.85
C LEU A 43 -17.28 -2.37 -30.27
N ASP A 44 -18.52 -2.84 -30.35
CA ASP A 44 -19.71 -2.00 -30.62
C ASP A 44 -20.24 -1.32 -29.34
N CYS A 45 -19.36 -0.99 -28.41
CA CYS A 45 -19.71 -0.35 -27.16
C CYS A 45 -20.07 1.13 -27.33
N PRO A 46 -21.02 1.68 -26.55
CA PRO A 46 -21.39 3.09 -26.61
C PRO A 46 -20.28 4.00 -26.06
N PHE A 47 -20.04 5.10 -26.76
CA PHE A 47 -19.14 6.18 -26.32
C PHE A 47 -19.95 7.37 -25.81
N VAL A 48 -19.56 7.90 -24.67
CA VAL A 48 -20.12 9.11 -24.06
C VAL A 48 -19.01 10.10 -23.80
N PHE A 49 -19.20 11.35 -24.20
CA PHE A 49 -18.22 12.43 -23.98
C PHE A 49 -18.66 13.27 -22.78
N ALA A 50 -17.78 13.54 -21.84
CA ALA A 50 -18.18 14.18 -20.60
C ALA A 50 -17.15 15.16 -20.04
N SER A 51 -17.62 16.06 -19.20
CA SER A 51 -16.81 16.80 -18.24
C SER A 51 -17.43 16.69 -16.85
N ALA A 52 -16.89 15.81 -16.04
CA ALA A 52 -17.33 15.63 -14.66
C ALA A 52 -17.17 16.92 -13.84
N LYS A 53 -16.14 17.73 -14.15
CA LYS A 53 -15.91 19.03 -13.49
C LYS A 53 -17.02 20.04 -13.82
N SER A 54 -17.44 20.07 -15.08
CA SER A 54 -18.48 21.01 -15.56
C SER A 54 -19.89 20.42 -15.42
N GLY A 55 -20.03 19.13 -15.06
CA GLY A 55 -21.30 18.47 -14.80
C GLY A 55 -22.14 18.20 -16.03
N TYR A 56 -21.51 17.89 -17.18
CA TYR A 56 -22.24 17.54 -18.41
C TYR A 56 -21.73 16.27 -19.08
N ALA A 57 -22.59 15.64 -19.86
CA ALA A 57 -22.28 14.56 -20.79
C ALA A 57 -23.04 14.77 -22.12
N THR A 58 -22.50 14.19 -23.20
CA THR A 58 -23.13 14.23 -24.54
C THR A 58 -22.75 12.96 -25.31
N LEU A 59 -23.57 12.54 -26.27
CA LEU A 59 -23.27 11.43 -27.18
C LEU A 59 -22.54 11.88 -28.44
N ASP A 60 -22.49 13.19 -28.70
CA ASP A 60 -21.73 13.79 -29.81
C ASP A 60 -20.70 14.77 -29.25
N SER A 61 -19.41 14.51 -29.52
CA SER A 61 -18.30 15.36 -29.10
C SER A 61 -18.29 16.75 -29.72
N SER A 62 -19.08 16.99 -30.78
CA SER A 62 -19.22 18.28 -31.45
C SER A 62 -20.31 19.16 -30.82
N GLU A 63 -21.18 18.61 -29.98
CA GLU A 63 -22.25 19.32 -29.31
C GLU A 63 -21.93 19.59 -27.84
N PRO A 64 -22.20 20.80 -27.33
CA PRO A 64 -22.00 21.08 -25.91
C PRO A 64 -23.06 20.34 -25.07
N GLY A 65 -22.57 19.56 -24.09
CA GLY A 65 -23.46 18.90 -23.11
C GLY A 65 -24.05 19.91 -22.12
N THR A 66 -25.24 19.64 -21.62
CA THR A 66 -25.97 20.51 -20.66
C THR A 66 -26.01 19.96 -19.25
N ASP A 67 -26.11 18.63 -19.12
CA ASP A 67 -26.19 17.89 -17.86
C ASP A 67 -25.63 16.45 -18.01
N MET A 68 -25.65 15.66 -16.94
CA MET A 68 -25.14 14.28 -16.94
C MET A 68 -26.16 13.25 -17.43
N LYS A 69 -27.38 13.67 -17.81
CA LYS A 69 -28.46 12.75 -18.18
C LYS A 69 -28.09 11.81 -19.33
N PRO A 70 -27.40 12.24 -20.41
CA PRO A 70 -27.02 11.33 -21.50
C PRO A 70 -26.17 10.14 -21.04
N LEU A 71 -25.26 10.33 -20.07
CA LEU A 71 -24.48 9.24 -19.49
C LEU A 71 -25.38 8.28 -18.68
N PHE A 72 -26.28 8.81 -17.86
CA PHE A 72 -27.18 7.97 -17.05
C PHE A 72 -28.18 7.21 -17.91
N ASP A 73 -28.75 7.84 -18.93
CA ASP A 73 -29.63 7.16 -19.88
C ASP A 73 -28.89 6.03 -20.62
N THR A 74 -27.65 6.28 -21.09
CA THR A 74 -26.81 5.23 -21.71
C THR A 74 -26.58 4.06 -20.77
N ILE A 75 -26.30 4.30 -19.49
CA ILE A 75 -26.10 3.22 -18.50
C ILE A 75 -27.40 2.42 -18.32
N ILE A 76 -28.54 3.08 -18.19
CA ILE A 76 -29.84 2.42 -17.99
C ILE A 76 -30.24 1.60 -19.21
N ASP A 77 -29.99 2.10 -20.41
CA ASP A 77 -30.43 1.46 -21.65
C ASP A 77 -29.50 0.32 -22.06
N TYR A 78 -28.20 0.43 -21.78
CA TYR A 78 -27.19 -0.51 -22.28
C TYR A 78 -26.81 -1.60 -21.27
N ILE A 79 -26.76 -1.28 -19.97
CA ILE A 79 -26.41 -2.26 -18.95
C ILE A 79 -27.64 -3.06 -18.55
N PRO A 80 -27.64 -4.41 -18.70
CA PRO A 80 -28.80 -5.24 -18.36
C PRO A 80 -29.12 -5.15 -16.87
N ALA A 81 -30.40 -5.11 -16.54
CA ALA A 81 -30.85 -5.18 -15.16
C ALA A 81 -30.44 -6.52 -14.52
N PRO A 82 -30.27 -6.57 -13.19
CA PRO A 82 -30.00 -7.82 -12.48
C PRO A 82 -31.02 -8.90 -12.84
N THR A 83 -30.53 -10.10 -13.20
CA THR A 83 -31.37 -11.25 -13.57
C THR A 83 -31.43 -12.25 -12.43
N GLY A 84 -32.59 -12.90 -12.21
CA GLY A 84 -32.79 -13.94 -11.21
C GLY A 84 -34.22 -13.94 -10.67
N ASP A 85 -34.50 -14.86 -9.73
CA ASP A 85 -35.82 -15.04 -9.13
C ASP A 85 -35.83 -14.38 -7.72
N PRO A 86 -36.61 -13.32 -7.50
CA PRO A 86 -36.76 -12.68 -6.19
C PRO A 86 -37.36 -13.58 -5.10
N GLU A 87 -38.13 -14.63 -5.51
CA GLU A 87 -38.78 -15.60 -4.61
C GLU A 87 -37.89 -16.81 -4.30
N ALA A 88 -36.73 -16.91 -4.94
CA ALA A 88 -35.76 -17.97 -4.68
C ALA A 88 -35.12 -17.81 -3.27
N GLY A 89 -34.41 -18.84 -2.85
CA GLY A 89 -33.60 -18.76 -1.63
C GLY A 89 -32.53 -17.64 -1.71
N VAL A 90 -32.41 -16.84 -0.64
CA VAL A 90 -31.44 -15.74 -0.63
C VAL A 90 -30.01 -16.25 -0.73
N GLN A 91 -29.21 -15.57 -1.53
CA GLN A 91 -27.75 -15.68 -1.57
C GLN A 91 -27.16 -14.27 -1.73
N MET A 92 -26.21 -13.94 -0.86
CA MET A 92 -25.50 -12.66 -0.86
C MET A 92 -24.02 -12.93 -0.66
N LEU A 93 -23.13 -12.48 -1.56
CA LEU A 93 -21.69 -12.55 -1.34
C LEU A 93 -21.21 -11.32 -0.56
N VAL A 94 -20.60 -11.53 0.59
CA VAL A 94 -19.94 -10.46 1.36
C VAL A 94 -18.64 -10.10 0.66
N SER A 95 -18.62 -8.96 0.00
CA SER A 95 -17.46 -8.46 -0.76
C SER A 95 -16.57 -7.49 0.02
N THR A 96 -17.12 -6.82 1.03
CA THR A 96 -16.36 -5.94 1.91
C THR A 96 -16.93 -5.92 3.34
N ILE A 97 -16.12 -5.47 4.29
CA ILE A 97 -16.50 -5.37 5.70
C ILE A 97 -16.29 -3.93 6.16
N ASP A 98 -17.22 -3.46 6.96
CA ASP A 98 -17.09 -2.24 7.73
C ASP A 98 -17.30 -2.52 9.22
N TYR A 99 -16.99 -1.57 10.06
CA TYR A 99 -17.11 -1.69 11.49
C TYR A 99 -17.75 -0.45 12.12
N ASN A 100 -18.66 -0.69 13.05
CA ASN A 100 -19.27 0.36 13.85
C ASN A 100 -19.28 -0.08 15.31
N GLU A 101 -18.89 0.80 16.24
CA GLU A 101 -18.78 0.48 17.66
C GLU A 101 -20.09 0.02 18.29
N PHE A 102 -21.25 0.43 17.75
CA PHE A 102 -22.58 0.11 18.28
C PHE A 102 -23.17 -1.19 17.73
N VAL A 103 -22.88 -1.52 16.48
CA VAL A 103 -23.47 -2.69 15.80
C VAL A 103 -22.45 -3.78 15.46
N GLY A 104 -21.17 -3.51 15.74
CA GLY A 104 -20.08 -4.43 15.43
C GLY A 104 -19.72 -4.47 13.96
N ARG A 105 -19.28 -5.64 13.46
CA ARG A 105 -18.96 -5.85 12.05
C ARG A 105 -20.21 -5.77 11.19
N ILE A 106 -20.05 -5.18 10.01
CA ILE A 106 -21.09 -4.98 8.99
C ILE A 106 -20.56 -5.61 7.71
N GLY A 107 -21.21 -6.66 7.25
CA GLY A 107 -20.93 -7.27 5.94
C GLY A 107 -21.66 -6.51 4.84
N ILE A 108 -20.96 -6.12 3.79
CA ILE A 108 -21.50 -5.40 2.64
C ILE A 108 -21.34 -6.29 1.41
N GLY A 109 -22.39 -6.41 0.62
CA GLY A 109 -22.36 -7.21 -0.59
C GLY A 109 -23.62 -7.03 -1.43
N LYS A 110 -23.62 -7.66 -2.59
CA LYS A 110 -24.75 -7.69 -3.51
C LYS A 110 -25.60 -8.93 -3.24
N ILE A 111 -26.92 -8.79 -3.30
CA ILE A 111 -27.85 -9.93 -3.30
C ILE A 111 -27.85 -10.53 -4.71
N ASP A 112 -27.36 -11.75 -4.85
CA ASP A 112 -27.25 -12.44 -6.14
C ASP A 112 -28.47 -13.31 -6.44
N SER A 113 -29.24 -13.70 -5.41
CA SER A 113 -30.51 -14.48 -5.55
C SER A 113 -31.46 -14.17 -4.41
N GLY A 114 -32.73 -14.21 -4.69
CA GLY A 114 -33.80 -14.07 -3.71
C GLY A 114 -33.94 -12.67 -3.12
N SER A 115 -34.49 -12.63 -1.92
CA SER A 115 -34.65 -11.39 -1.15
C SER A 115 -34.23 -11.59 0.31
N LEU A 116 -33.69 -10.54 0.92
CA LEU A 116 -33.21 -10.52 2.30
C LEU A 116 -34.13 -9.64 3.15
N LYS A 117 -34.55 -10.16 4.32
CA LYS A 117 -35.44 -9.45 5.24
C LYS A 117 -34.76 -9.21 6.58
N LEU A 118 -35.16 -8.13 7.25
CA LEU A 118 -34.75 -7.84 8.63
C LEU A 118 -35.20 -9.01 9.55
N ASN A 119 -34.35 -9.42 10.46
CA ASN A 119 -34.58 -10.55 11.38
C ASN A 119 -34.75 -11.93 10.70
N GLN A 120 -34.36 -12.07 9.43
CA GLN A 120 -34.36 -13.36 8.73
C GLN A 120 -33.30 -14.29 9.31
N ASP A 121 -33.65 -15.56 9.44
CA ASP A 121 -32.72 -16.64 9.76
C ASP A 121 -31.97 -17.04 8.48
N CYS A 122 -30.65 -17.03 8.55
CA CYS A 122 -29.76 -17.39 7.46
C CYS A 122 -28.69 -18.39 7.93
N VAL A 123 -28.06 -19.04 6.98
CA VAL A 123 -26.85 -19.84 7.20
C VAL A 123 -25.68 -19.18 6.48
N ILE A 124 -24.59 -18.95 7.18
CA ILE A 124 -23.33 -18.52 6.58
C ILE A 124 -22.60 -19.75 6.08
N VAL A 125 -22.22 -19.74 4.82
CA VAL A 125 -21.35 -20.72 4.18
C VAL A 125 -20.19 -19.98 3.49
N ASN A 126 -19.06 -20.67 3.29
CA ASN A 126 -17.91 -20.10 2.61
C ASN A 126 -17.38 -21.08 1.57
N HIS A 127 -17.10 -20.60 0.36
CA HIS A 127 -16.66 -21.43 -0.75
C HIS A 127 -15.35 -22.20 -0.46
N HIS A 128 -14.43 -21.61 0.30
CA HIS A 128 -13.14 -22.23 0.66
C HIS A 128 -13.19 -23.07 1.93
N ASP A 129 -14.30 -23.05 2.68
CA ASP A 129 -14.51 -23.83 3.91
C ASP A 129 -15.96 -24.31 4.00
N PRO A 130 -16.41 -25.18 3.06
CA PRO A 130 -17.81 -25.55 2.92
C PRO A 130 -18.35 -26.35 4.11
N ASP A 131 -17.49 -26.97 4.90
CA ASP A 131 -17.90 -27.77 6.06
C ASP A 131 -18.28 -26.91 7.27
N LYS A 132 -17.88 -25.64 7.30
CA LYS A 132 -18.22 -24.69 8.37
C LYS A 132 -19.50 -23.92 8.04
N MET A 133 -20.62 -24.45 8.49
CA MET A 133 -21.91 -23.78 8.39
C MET A 133 -22.31 -23.16 9.72
N LYS A 134 -22.72 -21.89 9.71
CA LYS A 134 -23.14 -21.17 10.90
C LYS A 134 -24.54 -20.59 10.73
N LYS A 135 -25.47 -20.97 11.61
CA LYS A 135 -26.81 -20.34 11.67
C LYS A 135 -26.68 -18.96 12.29
N VAL A 136 -27.26 -17.97 11.63
CA VAL A 136 -27.23 -16.56 12.04
C VAL A 136 -28.60 -15.92 11.83
N LYS A 137 -28.80 -14.77 12.47
CA LYS A 137 -29.97 -13.93 12.25
C LYS A 137 -29.53 -12.53 11.83
N ILE A 138 -30.14 -11.98 10.81
CA ILE A 138 -29.85 -10.63 10.31
C ILE A 138 -30.37 -9.62 11.34
N GLY A 139 -29.46 -8.95 12.04
CA GLY A 139 -29.81 -8.00 13.10
C GLY A 139 -30.28 -6.65 12.57
N LYS A 140 -29.62 -6.14 11.53
CA LYS A 140 -30.02 -4.92 10.80
C LYS A 140 -29.71 -5.09 9.33
N LEU A 141 -30.53 -4.46 8.49
CA LEU A 141 -30.41 -4.44 7.05
C LEU A 141 -30.44 -3.00 6.55
N TYR A 142 -29.46 -2.63 5.74
CA TYR A 142 -29.34 -1.30 5.17
C TYR A 142 -29.18 -1.37 3.65
N VAL A 143 -29.71 -0.39 2.95
CA VAL A 143 -29.40 -0.06 1.56
C VAL A 143 -28.63 1.25 1.50
N PHE A 144 -28.02 1.53 0.35
CA PHE A 144 -27.26 2.76 0.14
C PHE A 144 -28.09 3.78 -0.63
N ASP A 145 -28.32 4.95 -0.05
CA ASP A 145 -28.88 6.13 -0.70
C ASP A 145 -27.78 7.18 -0.84
N GLY A 146 -27.16 7.23 -1.99
CA GLY A 146 -25.91 7.96 -2.20
C GLY A 146 -24.81 7.42 -1.29
N LEU A 147 -24.27 8.24 -0.40
CA LEU A 147 -23.25 7.86 0.58
C LEU A 147 -23.81 7.46 1.95
N LYS A 148 -25.12 7.52 2.13
CA LYS A 148 -25.78 7.22 3.40
C LYS A 148 -26.34 5.81 3.42
N ARG A 149 -26.25 5.16 4.58
CA ARG A 149 -26.95 3.89 4.84
C ARG A 149 -28.33 4.18 5.39
N VAL A 150 -29.35 3.61 4.75
CA VAL A 150 -30.75 3.72 5.15
C VAL A 150 -31.23 2.34 5.60
N GLU A 151 -31.77 2.24 6.81
CA GLU A 151 -32.32 0.99 7.34
C GLU A 151 -33.61 0.63 6.63
N VAL A 152 -33.72 -0.62 6.14
CA VAL A 152 -34.89 -1.12 5.40
C VAL A 152 -35.39 -2.44 6.00
N GLN A 153 -36.63 -2.78 5.69
CA GLN A 153 -37.25 -4.03 6.16
C GLN A 153 -36.93 -5.21 5.23
N ASN A 154 -36.73 -4.96 3.96
CA ASN A 154 -36.34 -5.94 2.95
C ASN A 154 -35.54 -5.32 1.84
N ALA A 155 -34.75 -6.14 1.17
CA ALA A 155 -34.01 -5.83 -0.04
C ALA A 155 -34.05 -7.04 -0.97
N THR A 156 -33.92 -6.80 -2.28
CA THR A 156 -34.13 -7.86 -3.30
C THR A 156 -32.86 -8.02 -4.17
N ILE A 157 -32.93 -9.03 -5.03
CA ILE A 157 -31.86 -9.35 -5.98
C ILE A 157 -31.33 -8.12 -6.70
N GLY A 158 -30.00 -8.02 -6.84
CA GLY A 158 -29.28 -6.92 -7.48
C GLY A 158 -28.94 -5.75 -6.56
N GLU A 159 -29.62 -5.60 -5.43
CA GLU A 159 -29.33 -4.53 -4.48
C GLU A 159 -28.03 -4.79 -3.71
N ILE A 160 -27.25 -3.70 -3.52
CA ILE A 160 -26.08 -3.71 -2.64
C ILE A 160 -26.58 -3.37 -1.24
N VAL A 161 -26.37 -4.28 -0.31
CA VAL A 161 -26.86 -4.16 1.06
C VAL A 161 -25.72 -4.23 2.09
N ALA A 162 -25.98 -3.67 3.26
CA ALA A 162 -25.13 -3.84 4.42
C ALA A 162 -25.93 -4.55 5.53
N ILE A 163 -25.36 -5.62 6.08
CA ILE A 163 -25.97 -6.45 7.12
C ILE A 163 -25.15 -6.44 8.40
N SER A 164 -25.80 -6.46 9.54
CA SER A 164 -25.15 -6.58 10.85
C SER A 164 -25.84 -7.64 11.73
N GLY A 165 -25.26 -7.88 12.91
CA GLY A 165 -25.73 -8.93 13.82
C GLY A 165 -24.93 -10.23 13.72
N ILE A 166 -23.87 -10.25 12.93
CA ILE A 166 -22.97 -11.39 12.71
C ILE A 166 -21.54 -10.97 13.12
N PRO A 167 -21.13 -11.20 14.38
CA PRO A 167 -19.89 -10.66 14.91
C PRO A 167 -18.62 -11.09 14.17
N ASP A 168 -18.61 -12.29 13.62
CA ASP A 168 -17.49 -12.92 12.94
C ASP A 168 -17.78 -13.13 11.43
N ILE A 169 -18.46 -12.17 10.79
CA ILE A 169 -18.63 -12.16 9.34
C ILE A 169 -17.29 -11.80 8.67
N HIS A 170 -16.98 -12.47 7.56
CA HIS A 170 -15.76 -12.29 6.78
C HIS A 170 -16.08 -12.02 5.31
N ILE A 171 -15.11 -11.45 4.59
CA ILE A 171 -15.19 -11.34 3.13
C ILE A 171 -15.19 -12.76 2.54
N GLY A 172 -16.07 -12.99 1.56
CA GLY A 172 -16.28 -14.30 0.95
C GLY A 172 -17.33 -15.17 1.63
N ASP A 173 -17.81 -14.77 2.81
CA ASP A 173 -18.96 -15.42 3.42
C ASP A 173 -20.21 -15.17 2.58
N THR A 174 -21.03 -16.21 2.46
CA THR A 174 -22.31 -16.17 1.76
C THR A 174 -23.45 -16.42 2.75
N PRO A 175 -24.12 -15.37 3.26
CA PRO A 175 -25.42 -15.50 3.89
C PRO A 175 -26.42 -16.08 2.89
N CYS A 176 -27.00 -17.22 3.21
CA CYS A 176 -27.95 -17.91 2.34
C CYS A 176 -29.14 -18.49 3.10
N SER A 177 -30.18 -18.92 2.34
CA SER A 177 -31.35 -19.60 2.88
C SER A 177 -30.96 -20.92 3.56
N PRO A 178 -31.49 -21.23 4.76
CA PRO A 178 -31.21 -22.48 5.44
C PRO A 178 -31.65 -23.75 4.65
N GLU A 179 -32.58 -23.60 3.73
CA GLU A 179 -33.14 -24.70 2.93
C GLU A 179 -32.18 -25.12 1.81
N LYS A 180 -31.38 -24.16 1.29
CA LYS A 180 -30.39 -24.39 0.24
C LYS A 180 -29.11 -23.64 0.56
N PRO A 181 -28.25 -24.15 1.47
CA PRO A 181 -27.00 -23.54 1.81
C PRO A 181 -25.97 -23.78 0.70
N GLU A 182 -25.74 -22.77 -0.14
CA GLU A 182 -24.82 -22.82 -1.28
C GLU A 182 -23.94 -21.57 -1.29
N ALA A 183 -22.60 -21.78 -1.26
CA ALA A 183 -21.63 -20.69 -1.24
C ALA A 183 -21.38 -20.16 -2.66
N ILE A 184 -21.32 -18.84 -2.78
CA ILE A 184 -20.91 -18.17 -4.03
C ILE A 184 -19.38 -18.26 -4.16
N PRO A 185 -18.85 -18.70 -5.32
CA PRO A 185 -17.40 -18.73 -5.56
C PRO A 185 -16.79 -17.32 -5.48
N PHE A 186 -15.65 -17.21 -4.84
CA PHE A 186 -14.88 -15.95 -4.78
C PHE A 186 -13.38 -16.24 -4.75
N GLN A 187 -12.55 -15.24 -5.13
CA GLN A 187 -11.10 -15.35 -5.02
C GLN A 187 -10.67 -15.22 -3.57
N LYS A 188 -9.88 -16.18 -3.09
CA LYS A 188 -9.31 -16.15 -1.75
C LYS A 188 -8.42 -14.91 -1.60
N ILE A 189 -8.61 -14.17 -0.50
CA ILE A 189 -7.75 -13.03 -0.18
C ILE A 189 -6.35 -13.56 0.12
N SER A 190 -5.34 -12.94 -0.50
CA SER A 190 -3.94 -13.30 -0.31
C SER A 190 -3.53 -13.15 1.16
N GLU A 191 -2.84 -14.14 1.68
CA GLU A 191 -2.26 -14.08 3.02
C GLU A 191 -1.17 -12.99 3.11
N PRO A 192 -0.89 -12.47 4.31
CA PRO A 192 0.23 -11.57 4.52
C PRO A 192 1.55 -12.20 4.08
N THR A 193 2.38 -11.44 3.37
CA THR A 193 3.70 -11.88 2.88
C THR A 193 4.86 -11.18 3.56
N ILE A 194 4.62 -10.01 4.17
CA ILE A 194 5.62 -9.23 4.90
C ILE A 194 5.15 -8.87 6.30
N SER A 195 6.09 -8.60 7.18
CA SER A 195 5.83 -8.12 8.54
C SER A 195 6.79 -7.00 8.94
N MET A 196 6.33 -6.14 9.84
CA MET A 196 7.11 -5.10 10.51
C MET A 196 6.76 -5.10 12.00
N ASN A 197 7.71 -4.69 12.84
CA ASN A 197 7.41 -4.43 14.24
C ASN A 197 7.02 -2.96 14.41
N PHE A 198 5.87 -2.73 15.01
CA PHE A 198 5.39 -1.43 15.46
C PHE A 198 5.63 -1.34 16.96
N MET A 199 6.32 -0.32 17.42
CA MET A 199 6.72 -0.20 18.81
C MET A 199 6.57 1.22 19.33
N VAL A 200 6.47 1.35 20.63
CA VAL A 200 6.49 2.65 21.29
C VAL A 200 7.80 3.37 20.96
N ASN A 201 7.71 4.67 20.64
CA ASN A 201 8.90 5.48 20.45
C ASN A 201 9.54 5.77 21.81
N ASP A 202 10.76 5.27 22.02
CA ASP A 202 11.57 5.42 23.23
C ASP A 202 12.80 6.33 23.02
N SER A 203 12.78 7.13 21.97
CA SER A 203 13.86 8.09 21.69
C SER A 203 13.86 9.28 22.65
N LEU A 204 14.96 10.05 22.66
CA LEU A 204 15.07 11.26 23.48
C LEU A 204 14.10 12.39 23.08
N LEU A 205 13.51 12.32 21.88
CA LEU A 205 12.52 13.27 21.39
C LEU A 205 11.07 12.71 21.48
N ALA A 206 10.91 11.54 22.09
CA ALA A 206 9.60 10.89 22.23
C ALA A 206 8.60 11.75 23.00
N GLY A 207 7.33 11.74 22.57
CA GLY A 207 6.22 12.43 23.23
C GLY A 207 6.16 13.95 23.00
N GLN A 208 7.02 14.51 22.15
CA GLN A 208 7.01 15.96 21.88
C GLN A 208 6.01 16.35 20.78
N GLU A 209 5.61 15.42 19.93
CA GLU A 209 4.84 15.72 18.71
C GLU A 209 3.53 14.93 18.61
N GLY A 210 3.47 13.72 19.18
CA GLY A 210 2.29 12.86 19.14
C GLY A 210 1.31 13.07 20.29
N LYS A 211 0.02 12.80 20.03
CA LYS A 211 -1.03 12.72 21.07
C LYS A 211 -1.09 11.32 21.68
N PHE A 212 -0.92 10.30 20.86
CA PHE A 212 -1.06 8.89 21.22
C PHE A 212 0.32 8.23 21.20
N ILE A 213 0.94 8.11 22.38
CA ILE A 213 2.34 7.74 22.54
C ILE A 213 2.57 6.46 23.37
N THR A 214 1.49 5.87 23.91
CA THR A 214 1.62 4.73 24.82
C THR A 214 1.37 3.41 24.11
N SER A 215 1.90 2.32 24.66
CA SER A 215 1.67 0.95 24.21
C SER A 215 0.18 0.62 24.10
N ARG A 216 -0.62 1.07 25.07
CA ARG A 216 -2.07 0.87 25.06
C ARG A 216 -2.72 1.56 23.85
N HIS A 217 -2.39 2.82 23.58
CA HIS A 217 -2.93 3.53 22.41
C HIS A 217 -2.56 2.82 21.10
N LEU A 218 -1.30 2.40 20.99
CA LEU A 218 -0.80 1.69 19.82
C LEU A 218 -1.53 0.36 19.63
N ARG A 219 -1.66 -0.42 20.71
CA ARG A 219 -2.38 -1.69 20.72
C ARG A 219 -3.83 -1.52 20.27
N ASP A 220 -4.57 -0.64 20.96
CA ASP A 220 -6.00 -0.43 20.70
C ASP A 220 -6.24 0.01 19.23
N ARG A 221 -5.34 0.83 18.68
CA ARG A 221 -5.42 1.27 17.28
C ARG A 221 -5.15 0.14 16.31
N LEU A 222 -4.09 -0.63 16.50
CA LEU A 222 -3.72 -1.75 15.63
C LEU A 222 -4.78 -2.86 15.64
N PHE A 223 -5.29 -3.22 16.82
CA PHE A 223 -6.34 -4.24 16.92
C PHE A 223 -7.68 -3.75 16.37
N ARG A 224 -7.97 -2.45 16.45
CA ARG A 224 -9.16 -1.87 15.81
C ARG A 224 -9.12 -2.01 14.29
N GLU A 225 -7.94 -1.88 13.66
CA GLU A 225 -7.77 -2.06 12.22
C GLU A 225 -8.19 -3.44 11.73
N LEU A 226 -7.98 -4.49 12.54
CA LEU A 226 -8.39 -5.87 12.22
C LEU A 226 -9.91 -6.03 12.02
N ASN A 227 -10.71 -5.07 12.47
CA ASN A 227 -12.16 -5.13 12.27
C ASN A 227 -12.55 -4.84 10.83
N THR A 228 -11.74 -4.06 10.11
CA THR A 228 -12.00 -3.63 8.72
C THR A 228 -11.02 -4.22 7.72
N ASP A 229 -9.77 -4.41 8.11
CA ASP A 229 -8.73 -4.98 7.25
C ASP A 229 -8.51 -6.47 7.55
N VAL A 230 -9.11 -7.30 6.72
CA VAL A 230 -9.05 -8.78 6.84
C VAL A 230 -7.70 -9.37 6.41
N SER A 231 -6.87 -8.60 5.72
CA SER A 231 -5.55 -9.03 5.24
C SER A 231 -4.41 -8.62 6.17
N LEU A 232 -4.72 -7.89 7.23
CA LEU A 232 -3.78 -7.52 8.27
C LEU A 232 -3.78 -8.57 9.39
N ARG A 233 -2.61 -8.87 9.93
CA ARG A 233 -2.45 -9.63 11.18
C ARG A 233 -1.65 -8.81 12.16
N VAL A 234 -2.08 -8.78 13.41
CA VAL A 234 -1.41 -8.12 14.52
C VAL A 234 -1.18 -9.14 15.63
N GLU A 235 0.06 -9.30 16.02
CA GLU A 235 0.49 -10.24 17.05
C GLU A 235 1.25 -9.47 18.13
N GLU A 236 0.97 -9.76 19.41
CA GLU A 236 1.76 -9.27 20.52
C GLU A 236 3.12 -9.98 20.52
N THR A 237 4.19 -9.26 20.79
CA THR A 237 5.53 -9.83 20.93
C THR A 237 5.88 -10.08 22.39
N GLU A 238 7.02 -10.71 22.67
CA GLU A 238 7.53 -10.86 24.06
C GLU A 238 7.73 -9.50 24.74
N ASN A 239 7.97 -8.44 23.98
CA ASN A 239 8.04 -7.08 24.49
C ASN A 239 6.66 -6.44 24.42
N ALA A 240 6.09 -6.09 25.59
CA ALA A 240 4.76 -5.47 25.73
C ALA A 240 4.61 -4.11 25.00
N ASP A 241 5.71 -3.47 24.62
CA ASP A 241 5.73 -2.21 23.89
C ASP A 241 5.92 -2.39 22.37
N SER A 242 5.85 -3.63 21.87
CA SER A 242 6.07 -3.97 20.46
C SER A 242 5.01 -4.94 19.95
N PHE A 243 4.55 -4.70 18.72
CA PHE A 243 3.53 -5.49 18.03
C PHE A 243 4.07 -5.88 16.65
N LYS A 244 3.97 -7.16 16.31
CA LYS A 244 4.28 -7.63 14.96
C LYS A 244 3.06 -7.46 14.09
N VAL A 245 3.19 -6.63 13.06
CA VAL A 245 2.12 -6.33 12.11
C VAL A 245 2.50 -6.91 10.75
N SER A 246 1.64 -7.79 10.24
CA SER A 246 1.87 -8.48 8.96
C SER A 246 0.82 -8.04 7.94
N GLY A 247 1.24 -7.77 6.70
CA GLY A 247 0.41 -7.30 5.62
C GLY A 247 0.78 -7.90 4.27
N ARG A 248 -0.04 -7.64 3.25
CA ARG A 248 0.14 -8.18 1.90
C ARG A 248 1.36 -7.63 1.16
N GLY A 249 1.86 -6.47 1.57
CA GLY A 249 3.00 -5.81 0.91
C GLY A 249 3.40 -4.52 1.60
N GLU A 250 4.51 -3.95 1.16
CA GLU A 250 5.11 -2.74 1.72
C GLU A 250 4.16 -1.53 1.66
N LEU A 251 3.48 -1.34 0.52
CA LEU A 251 2.51 -0.26 0.35
C LEU A 251 1.35 -0.38 1.35
N HIS A 252 0.88 -1.58 1.62
CA HIS A 252 -0.20 -1.82 2.58
C HIS A 252 0.18 -1.35 3.98
N LEU A 253 1.38 -1.71 4.46
CA LEU A 253 1.87 -1.29 5.77
C LEU A 253 2.23 0.20 5.80
N SER A 254 2.75 0.78 4.70
CA SER A 254 3.05 2.22 4.65
C SER A 254 1.80 3.09 4.70
N VAL A 255 0.69 2.64 4.08
CA VAL A 255 -0.62 3.32 4.20
C VAL A 255 -1.13 3.30 5.64
N LEU A 256 -1.02 2.16 6.33
CA LEU A 256 -1.37 2.06 7.75
C LEU A 256 -0.54 3.03 8.61
N ILE A 257 0.78 3.07 8.40
CA ILE A 257 1.70 3.98 9.10
C ILE A 257 1.29 5.43 8.86
N GLU A 258 1.02 5.82 7.62
CA GLU A 258 0.64 7.19 7.28
C GLU A 258 -0.72 7.59 7.87
N ASN A 259 -1.71 6.69 7.85
CA ASN A 259 -3.00 6.93 8.48
C ASN A 259 -2.85 7.16 9.98
N MET A 260 -2.10 6.31 10.68
CA MET A 260 -1.82 6.46 12.10
C MET A 260 -1.07 7.77 12.40
N ARG A 261 -0.09 8.14 11.56
CA ARG A 261 0.63 9.40 11.66
C ARG A 261 -0.31 10.60 11.59
N ARG A 262 -1.25 10.61 10.63
CA ARG A 262 -2.26 11.67 10.45
C ARG A 262 -3.27 11.72 11.59
N GLU A 263 -3.58 10.59 12.21
CA GLU A 263 -4.44 10.51 13.39
C GLU A 263 -3.77 11.08 14.65
N GLY A 264 -2.46 11.32 14.62
CA GLY A 264 -1.70 11.91 15.74
C GLY A 264 -0.95 10.90 16.59
N TYR A 265 -0.74 9.68 16.10
CA TYR A 265 0.10 8.69 16.77
C TYR A 265 1.58 8.98 16.58
N GLU A 266 2.36 8.65 17.61
CA GLU A 266 3.81 8.64 17.60
C GLU A 266 4.30 7.26 18.00
N PHE A 267 5.10 6.63 17.13
CA PHE A 267 5.60 5.27 17.30
C PHE A 267 6.87 5.06 16.47
N ALA A 268 7.51 3.92 16.62
CA ALA A 268 8.64 3.51 15.81
C ALA A 268 8.32 2.23 15.05
N VAL A 269 8.90 2.06 13.85
CA VAL A 269 8.78 0.83 13.07
C VAL A 269 10.13 0.25 12.69
N SER A 270 10.20 -1.08 12.59
CA SER A 270 11.37 -1.79 12.10
C SER A 270 11.37 -1.90 10.58
N LYS A 271 12.49 -2.33 10.00
CA LYS A 271 12.56 -2.76 8.60
C LYS A 271 11.52 -3.85 8.33
N ALA A 272 10.92 -3.80 7.13
CA ALA A 272 10.04 -4.85 6.65
C ALA A 272 10.83 -6.16 6.42
N GLU A 273 10.27 -7.27 6.86
CA GLU A 273 10.80 -8.60 6.68
C GLU A 273 9.74 -9.50 6.04
N VAL A 274 10.15 -10.38 5.11
CA VAL A 274 9.22 -11.35 4.53
C VAL A 274 8.90 -12.46 5.50
N LEU A 275 7.69 -12.98 5.42
CA LEU A 275 7.25 -14.13 6.19
C LEU A 275 7.73 -15.41 5.50
N TYR A 276 8.66 -16.11 6.16
CA TYR A 276 9.15 -17.39 5.70
C TYR A 276 8.24 -18.52 6.17
N HIS A 277 8.07 -19.51 5.32
CA HIS A 277 7.42 -20.76 5.68
C HIS A 277 8.43 -21.92 5.70
N THR A 278 8.00 -23.05 6.20
CA THR A 278 8.79 -24.29 6.19
C THR A 278 8.00 -25.32 5.39
N ASP A 279 8.63 -25.95 4.39
CA ASP A 279 8.01 -27.01 3.61
C ASP A 279 7.87 -28.31 4.41
N GLU A 280 7.24 -29.32 3.81
CA GLU A 280 7.04 -30.65 4.42
C GLU A 280 8.37 -31.35 4.77
N ASN A 281 9.47 -30.95 4.16
CA ASN A 281 10.81 -31.48 4.38
C ASN A 281 11.62 -30.68 5.40
N GLY A 282 11.02 -29.70 6.07
CA GLY A 282 11.70 -28.83 7.03
C GLY A 282 12.60 -27.76 6.40
N LYS A 283 12.53 -27.53 5.07
CA LYS A 283 13.32 -26.49 4.39
C LYS A 283 12.60 -25.17 4.39
N LYS A 284 13.38 -24.11 4.57
CA LYS A 284 12.90 -22.72 4.51
C LYS A 284 12.42 -22.35 3.11
N THR A 285 11.20 -21.83 3.02
CA THR A 285 10.61 -21.27 1.79
C THR A 285 10.31 -19.80 1.97
N GLU A 286 10.26 -19.06 0.86
CA GLU A 286 9.98 -17.63 0.82
C GLU A 286 8.89 -17.30 -0.18
N PRO A 287 8.12 -16.22 0.06
CA PRO A 287 7.08 -15.79 -0.86
C PRO A 287 7.70 -15.27 -2.16
N MET A 288 7.13 -15.69 -3.28
CA MET A 288 7.51 -15.30 -4.63
C MET A 288 6.43 -14.40 -5.23
N GLU A 289 6.85 -13.42 -5.99
CA GLU A 289 5.98 -12.54 -6.77
C GLU A 289 6.31 -12.64 -8.25
N LEU A 290 5.28 -12.62 -9.07
CA LEU A 290 5.37 -12.43 -10.50
C LEU A 290 5.28 -10.92 -10.78
N ALA A 291 6.37 -10.34 -11.30
CA ALA A 291 6.47 -8.93 -11.61
C ALA A 291 6.32 -8.72 -13.12
N TYR A 292 5.32 -7.94 -13.51
CA TYR A 292 5.11 -7.44 -14.87
C TYR A 292 5.66 -6.03 -14.97
N ILE A 293 6.61 -5.82 -15.86
CA ILE A 293 7.38 -4.58 -15.93
C ILE A 293 7.37 -4.08 -17.37
N ASP A 294 6.82 -2.90 -17.59
CA ASP A 294 6.86 -2.20 -18.86
C ASP A 294 7.89 -1.07 -18.78
N VAL A 295 8.92 -1.13 -19.62
CA VAL A 295 9.99 -0.13 -19.65
C VAL A 295 10.34 0.27 -21.07
N PRO A 296 10.75 1.54 -21.32
CA PRO A 296 11.36 1.92 -22.58
C PRO A 296 12.57 1.03 -22.88
N ASP A 297 12.76 0.69 -24.14
CA ASP A 297 13.79 -0.26 -24.59
C ASP A 297 15.19 0.09 -24.08
N GLU A 298 15.52 1.39 -23.98
CA GLU A 298 16.82 1.86 -23.48
C GLU A 298 17.12 1.48 -22.02
N PHE A 299 16.10 1.22 -21.19
CA PHE A 299 16.26 0.87 -19.75
C PHE A 299 16.14 -0.62 -19.47
N THR A 300 15.80 -1.45 -20.46
CA THR A 300 15.59 -2.90 -20.32
C THR A 300 16.81 -3.59 -19.68
N GLY A 301 18.01 -3.26 -20.14
CA GLY A 301 19.24 -3.87 -19.66
C GLY A 301 19.51 -3.61 -18.17
N VAL A 302 19.33 -2.38 -17.71
CA VAL A 302 19.56 -2.02 -16.29
C VAL A 302 18.53 -2.67 -15.36
N VAL A 303 17.28 -2.81 -15.82
CA VAL A 303 16.22 -3.47 -15.04
C VAL A 303 16.51 -4.96 -14.90
N ILE A 304 16.90 -5.64 -16.00
CA ILE A 304 17.25 -7.07 -15.97
C ILE A 304 18.44 -7.31 -15.05
N GLU A 305 19.49 -6.49 -15.14
CA GLU A 305 20.67 -6.62 -14.28
C GLU A 305 20.30 -6.49 -12.79
N LYS A 306 19.55 -5.43 -12.41
CA LYS A 306 19.18 -5.16 -11.02
C LYS A 306 18.28 -6.23 -10.43
N LEU A 307 17.27 -6.68 -11.19
CA LEU A 307 16.39 -7.75 -10.72
C LEU A 307 17.12 -9.09 -10.61
N GLY A 308 18.06 -9.37 -11.52
CA GLY A 308 18.94 -10.54 -11.43
C GLY A 308 19.78 -10.54 -10.15
N GLN A 309 20.38 -9.39 -9.75
CA GLN A 309 21.11 -9.23 -8.50
C GLN A 309 20.21 -9.48 -7.27
N ARG A 310 18.89 -9.19 -7.39
CA ARG A 310 17.85 -9.40 -6.37
C ARG A 310 17.20 -10.79 -6.45
N LYS A 311 17.84 -11.75 -7.15
CA LYS A 311 17.40 -13.15 -7.32
C LYS A 311 16.12 -13.31 -8.16
N GLY A 312 15.78 -12.32 -8.99
CA GLY A 312 14.72 -12.43 -9.99
C GLY A 312 15.13 -13.32 -11.16
N GLU A 313 14.20 -14.11 -11.64
CA GLU A 313 14.33 -14.96 -12.83
C GLU A 313 13.45 -14.40 -13.94
N LEU A 314 14.05 -14.02 -15.06
CA LEU A 314 13.31 -13.58 -16.24
C LEU A 314 12.54 -14.78 -16.82
N ARG A 315 11.22 -14.67 -16.88
CA ARG A 315 10.33 -15.69 -17.44
C ARG A 315 9.98 -15.40 -18.88
N ASN A 316 9.70 -14.15 -19.18
CA ASN A 316 9.33 -13.73 -20.53
C ASN A 316 9.83 -12.31 -20.81
N MET A 317 10.06 -12.03 -22.10
CA MET A 317 10.40 -10.71 -22.60
C MET A 317 9.75 -10.55 -23.97
N ALA A 318 8.91 -9.55 -24.13
CA ALA A 318 8.20 -9.27 -25.36
C ALA A 318 8.26 -7.76 -25.68
N PRO A 319 8.42 -7.39 -26.96
CA PRO A 319 8.27 -6.00 -27.37
C PRO A 319 6.82 -5.56 -27.16
N SER A 320 6.64 -4.33 -26.70
CA SER A 320 5.36 -3.66 -26.55
C SER A 320 5.28 -2.44 -27.46
N ASN A 321 4.10 -1.91 -27.68
CA ASN A 321 3.93 -0.76 -28.56
C ASN A 321 4.66 0.49 -28.04
N GLY A 322 5.04 1.40 -28.95
CA GLY A 322 5.64 2.69 -28.59
C GLY A 322 7.08 2.66 -28.11
N GLY A 323 7.87 1.61 -28.45
CA GLY A 323 9.28 1.51 -28.03
C GLY A 323 9.46 1.08 -26.56
N TYR A 324 8.51 0.27 -26.08
CA TYR A 324 8.55 -0.35 -24.76
C TYR A 324 8.81 -1.85 -24.87
N THR A 325 9.44 -2.40 -23.85
CA THR A 325 9.59 -3.85 -23.65
C THR A 325 8.87 -4.26 -22.39
N ARG A 326 8.03 -5.31 -22.49
CA ARG A 326 7.41 -5.99 -21.35
C ARG A 326 8.31 -7.11 -20.86
N LEU A 327 8.60 -7.09 -19.56
CA LEU A 327 9.39 -8.10 -18.88
C LEU A 327 8.51 -8.79 -17.81
N GLU A 328 8.62 -10.11 -17.71
CA GLU A 328 7.98 -10.90 -16.68
C GLU A 328 9.05 -11.56 -15.81
N PHE A 329 9.07 -11.25 -14.53
CA PHE A 329 10.04 -11.78 -13.57
C PHE A 329 9.37 -12.56 -12.47
N LEU A 330 9.85 -13.76 -12.18
CA LEU A 330 9.56 -14.45 -10.93
C LEU A 330 10.65 -14.09 -9.91
N ILE A 331 10.29 -13.34 -8.88
CA ILE A 331 11.23 -12.77 -7.93
C ILE A 331 10.79 -13.02 -6.47
N PRO A 332 11.72 -13.30 -5.52
CA PRO A 332 11.38 -13.30 -4.11
C PRO A 332 10.79 -11.95 -3.68
N ALA A 333 9.68 -11.96 -2.93
CA ALA A 333 9.03 -10.72 -2.46
C ALA A 333 10.02 -9.77 -1.75
N ARG A 334 10.96 -10.32 -0.97
CA ARG A 334 12.05 -9.51 -0.38
C ARG A 334 12.94 -8.83 -1.42
N GLY A 335 13.08 -9.36 -2.63
CA GLY A 335 13.84 -8.73 -3.72
C GLY A 335 13.20 -7.45 -4.25
N LEU A 336 11.91 -7.26 -4.02
CA LEU A 336 11.17 -6.06 -4.43
C LEU A 336 11.15 -4.97 -3.35
N ILE A 337 11.48 -5.30 -2.08
CA ILE A 337 11.58 -4.32 -1.00
C ILE A 337 12.61 -3.25 -1.38
N GLY A 338 12.17 -1.98 -1.38
CA GLY A 338 12.99 -0.82 -1.75
C GLY A 338 13.38 -0.73 -3.24
N TYR A 339 12.94 -1.66 -4.09
CA TYR A 339 13.27 -1.62 -5.52
C TYR A 339 12.50 -0.55 -6.28
N ARG A 340 11.28 -0.24 -5.87
CA ARG A 340 10.41 0.71 -6.58
C ARG A 340 11.03 2.10 -6.72
N GLY A 341 11.69 2.59 -5.68
CA GLY A 341 12.40 3.88 -5.70
C GLY A 341 13.60 3.89 -6.66
N GLU A 342 14.38 2.79 -6.68
CA GLU A 342 15.49 2.62 -7.64
C GLU A 342 14.97 2.52 -9.06
N PHE A 343 13.93 1.72 -9.29
CA PHE A 343 13.30 1.51 -10.59
C PHE A 343 12.82 2.83 -11.21
N MET A 344 12.12 3.66 -10.43
CA MET A 344 11.67 4.98 -10.91
C MET A 344 12.84 5.90 -11.28
N THR A 345 13.95 5.82 -10.54
CA THR A 345 15.15 6.59 -10.86
C THR A 345 15.83 6.09 -12.13
N ASP A 346 16.00 4.78 -12.27
CA ASP A 346 16.66 4.14 -13.41
C ASP A 346 15.91 4.34 -14.72
N THR A 347 14.57 4.32 -14.65
CA THR A 347 13.67 4.49 -15.81
C THR A 347 13.27 5.96 -16.03
N LYS A 348 13.85 6.90 -15.28
CA LYS A 348 13.51 8.33 -15.32
C LYS A 348 12.00 8.59 -15.19
N GLY A 349 11.31 7.75 -14.41
CA GLY A 349 9.87 7.82 -14.19
C GLY A 349 8.99 7.21 -15.28
N ASN A 350 9.56 6.63 -16.33
CA ASN A 350 8.80 6.09 -17.48
C ASN A 350 8.49 4.58 -17.36
N GLY A 351 8.99 3.90 -16.32
CA GLY A 351 8.72 2.48 -16.12
C GLY A 351 7.45 2.24 -15.32
N ILE A 352 6.78 1.13 -15.61
CA ILE A 352 5.62 0.63 -14.87
C ILE A 352 5.99 -0.74 -14.30
N ILE A 353 5.72 -0.96 -13.02
CA ILE A 353 5.91 -2.24 -12.35
C ILE A 353 4.66 -2.64 -11.58
N ASN A 354 4.13 -3.81 -11.90
CA ASN A 354 3.01 -4.44 -11.21
C ASN A 354 3.45 -5.81 -10.71
N THR A 355 3.01 -6.20 -9.53
CA THR A 355 3.38 -7.47 -8.92
C THR A 355 2.15 -8.21 -8.41
N SER A 356 2.19 -9.53 -8.50
CA SER A 356 1.19 -10.43 -7.94
C SER A 356 1.85 -11.56 -7.19
N PHE A 357 1.26 -11.97 -6.08
CA PHE A 357 1.74 -13.12 -5.31
C PHE A 357 1.54 -14.41 -6.11
N GLU A 358 2.61 -15.20 -6.30
CA GLU A 358 2.60 -16.44 -7.08
C GLU A 358 2.64 -17.69 -6.20
N GLY A 359 3.12 -17.60 -4.97
CA GLY A 359 3.24 -18.74 -4.06
C GLY A 359 4.53 -18.72 -3.25
N TYR A 360 4.93 -19.88 -2.71
CA TYR A 360 6.15 -20.07 -1.95
C TYR A 360 7.13 -20.95 -2.71
N ALA A 361 8.41 -20.58 -2.71
CA ALA A 361 9.50 -21.36 -3.31
C ALA A 361 10.68 -21.49 -2.33
N PRO A 362 11.60 -22.43 -2.56
CA PRO A 362 12.80 -22.57 -1.73
C PRO A 362 13.60 -21.27 -1.66
N TYR A 363 14.15 -20.97 -0.47
CA TYR A 363 14.95 -19.78 -0.22
C TYR A 363 16.15 -19.68 -1.18
N LYS A 364 16.25 -18.55 -1.90
CA LYS A 364 17.24 -18.31 -2.96
C LYS A 364 18.57 -17.70 -2.48
N GLY A 365 18.85 -17.76 -1.17
CA GLY A 365 20.09 -17.19 -0.59
C GLY A 365 19.99 -15.69 -0.34
N ASP A 366 21.03 -15.07 0.20
CA ASP A 366 21.02 -13.69 0.65
C ASP A 366 20.94 -12.67 -0.50
N ILE A 367 20.25 -11.56 -0.24
CA ILE A 367 20.16 -10.39 -1.12
C ILE A 367 20.79 -9.20 -0.38
N GLN A 368 21.69 -8.50 -1.07
CA GLN A 368 22.30 -7.29 -0.54
C GLN A 368 21.40 -6.09 -0.88
N TYR A 369 20.72 -5.52 0.13
CA TYR A 369 19.76 -4.42 -0.07
C TYR A 369 20.43 -3.05 -0.12
N ARG A 370 21.29 -2.74 0.85
CA ARG A 370 21.95 -1.44 0.98
C ARG A 370 23.46 -1.60 0.91
N LYS A 371 24.08 -0.86 -0.02
CA LYS A 371 25.54 -0.86 -0.22
C LYS A 371 26.25 0.21 0.61
N GLN A 372 25.51 1.17 1.16
CA GLN A 372 26.03 2.36 1.84
C GLN A 372 25.61 2.38 3.29
N GLY A 373 26.51 2.83 4.18
CA GLY A 373 26.27 2.96 5.60
C GLY A 373 25.48 4.23 5.97
N SER A 374 25.30 4.43 7.27
CA SER A 374 24.63 5.60 7.86
C SER A 374 25.64 6.59 8.42
N LEU A 375 25.34 7.87 8.29
CA LEU A 375 25.95 8.94 9.09
C LEU A 375 25.13 9.08 10.37
N ILE A 376 25.78 8.92 11.53
CA ILE A 376 25.12 8.83 12.84
C ILE A 376 25.54 10.01 13.71
N ALA A 377 24.59 10.66 14.37
CA ALA A 377 24.89 11.70 15.34
C ALA A 377 25.60 11.10 16.56
N PHE A 378 26.76 11.67 16.89
CA PHE A 378 27.61 11.24 18.02
C PHE A 378 27.05 11.70 19.37
N GLU A 379 26.54 12.92 19.46
CA GLU A 379 26.03 13.51 20.69
C GLU A 379 24.63 14.12 20.51
N THR A 380 24.01 14.43 21.63
CA THR A 380 22.68 15.08 21.67
C THR A 380 22.85 16.58 21.72
N GLY A 381 22.11 17.31 20.90
CA GLY A 381 22.15 18.78 20.82
C GLY A 381 21.39 19.32 19.63
N GLU A 382 21.83 20.47 19.15
CA GLU A 382 21.32 21.11 17.94
C GLU A 382 22.39 21.11 16.87
N SER A 383 22.01 20.73 15.63
CA SER A 383 22.94 20.71 14.50
C SER A 383 23.35 22.13 14.10
N VAL A 384 24.66 22.33 13.90
CA VAL A 384 25.20 23.62 13.51
C VAL A 384 25.87 23.56 12.14
N THR A 385 25.90 24.68 11.42
CA THR A 385 26.47 24.78 10.07
C THR A 385 27.88 24.22 9.98
N TYR A 386 28.72 24.50 10.96
CA TYR A 386 30.12 24.03 10.98
C TYR A 386 30.21 22.49 11.08
N GLY A 387 29.44 21.89 11.96
CA GLY A 387 29.38 20.43 12.12
C GLY A 387 28.85 19.73 10.88
N LEU A 388 27.77 20.28 10.29
CA LEU A 388 27.17 19.76 9.06
C LEU A 388 28.08 19.90 7.83
N TYR A 389 28.84 21.00 7.74
CA TYR A 389 29.81 21.21 6.66
C TYR A 389 30.85 20.10 6.61
N SER A 390 31.37 19.69 7.76
CA SER A 390 32.31 18.56 7.85
C SER A 390 31.63 17.21 7.57
N ALA A 391 30.33 17.08 7.88
CA ALA A 391 29.57 15.87 7.67
C ALA A 391 29.17 15.65 6.20
N GLN A 392 28.86 16.71 5.45
CA GLN A 392 28.47 16.60 4.02
C GLN A 392 29.59 16.06 3.12
N GLU A 393 30.88 16.19 3.53
CA GLU A 393 32.00 15.58 2.82
C GLU A 393 32.00 14.04 2.88
N ARG A 394 31.25 13.46 3.82
CA ARG A 394 31.15 12.00 4.03
C ARG A 394 29.98 11.38 3.30
N GLY A 395 28.97 12.18 2.92
CA GLY A 395 27.78 11.67 2.25
C GLY A 395 26.66 12.69 2.17
N THR A 396 25.45 12.19 1.94
CA THR A 396 24.24 13.00 1.78
C THR A 396 23.53 13.16 3.10
N LEU A 397 23.31 14.40 3.53
CA LEU A 397 22.61 14.71 4.79
C LEU A 397 21.08 14.65 4.62
N PHE A 398 20.40 14.25 5.69
CA PHE A 398 18.93 14.22 5.81
C PHE A 398 18.38 15.38 6.65
N ILE A 399 19.28 16.10 7.36
CA ILE A 399 18.95 17.19 8.27
C ILE A 399 19.65 18.49 7.86
N GLY A 400 19.04 19.62 8.21
CA GLY A 400 19.59 20.96 8.08
C GLY A 400 20.21 21.49 9.37
N ALA A 401 20.68 22.74 9.36
CA ALA A 401 21.15 23.43 10.55
C ALA A 401 19.98 23.87 11.44
N GLY A 402 20.18 23.85 12.75
CA GLY A 402 19.14 24.22 13.73
C GLY A 402 18.17 23.09 14.08
N GLU A 403 18.45 21.87 13.64
CA GLU A 403 17.62 20.72 13.97
C GLU A 403 18.13 20.00 15.24
N LYS A 404 17.19 19.57 16.08
CA LYS A 404 17.49 18.77 17.27
C LYS A 404 17.93 17.38 16.86
N VAL A 405 19.05 16.94 17.34
CA VAL A 405 19.62 15.60 17.14
C VAL A 405 19.95 14.95 18.47
N TYR A 406 20.03 13.63 18.49
CA TYR A 406 20.47 12.87 19.65
C TYR A 406 21.43 11.76 19.24
N SER A 407 22.25 11.31 20.19
CA SER A 407 23.22 10.23 19.96
C SER A 407 22.50 8.97 19.43
N GLY A 408 22.99 8.44 18.30
CA GLY A 408 22.38 7.29 17.62
C GLY A 408 21.31 7.63 16.57
N MET A 409 20.93 8.91 16.43
CA MET A 409 20.07 9.36 15.32
C MET A 409 20.85 9.29 14.00
N VAL A 410 20.22 8.76 12.95
CA VAL A 410 20.79 8.75 11.59
C VAL A 410 20.49 10.09 10.94
N ILE A 411 21.55 10.81 10.59
CA ILE A 411 21.50 12.18 10.06
C ILE A 411 21.82 12.27 8.58
N GLY A 412 22.15 11.13 7.95
CA GLY A 412 22.49 11.07 6.52
C GLY A 412 22.91 9.69 6.07
N GLN A 413 23.15 9.57 4.78
CA GLN A 413 23.67 8.39 4.10
C GLN A 413 25.18 8.56 3.85
N ASN A 414 25.98 7.60 4.30
CA ASN A 414 27.42 7.60 4.04
C ASN A 414 27.71 7.28 2.57
N GLY A 415 28.73 7.86 1.98
CA GLY A 415 29.24 7.47 0.66
C GLY A 415 29.92 6.10 0.62
N LYS A 416 30.29 5.53 1.79
CA LYS A 416 30.91 4.22 1.96
C LYS A 416 29.95 3.24 2.62
N ALA A 417 30.33 1.95 2.61
CA ALA A 417 29.50 0.86 3.17
C ALA A 417 29.40 0.88 4.71
N GLU A 418 30.33 1.51 5.39
CA GLU A 418 30.42 1.52 6.85
C GLU A 418 29.62 2.67 7.47
N ASP A 419 29.07 2.43 8.65
CA ASP A 419 28.46 3.47 9.48
C ASP A 419 29.54 4.37 10.10
N ILE A 420 29.30 5.66 10.12
CA ILE A 420 30.23 6.64 10.73
C ILE A 420 29.48 7.53 11.72
N GLU A 421 30.02 7.65 12.90
CA GLU A 421 29.57 8.61 13.93
C GLU A 421 30.23 9.97 13.73
N LEU A 422 29.42 11.03 13.65
CA LEU A 422 29.84 12.39 13.39
C LEU A 422 29.26 13.37 14.43
N ASN A 423 30.06 14.33 14.86
CA ASN A 423 29.61 15.39 15.74
C ASN A 423 29.12 16.59 14.93
N VAL A 424 27.78 16.68 14.75
CA VAL A 424 27.13 17.78 14.02
C VAL A 424 26.75 18.97 14.92
N CYS A 425 26.91 18.83 16.23
CA CYS A 425 26.67 19.90 17.20
C CYS A 425 27.96 20.74 17.46
N LYS A 426 29.08 20.35 16.85
CA LYS A 426 30.38 21.00 17.07
C LYS A 426 30.41 22.41 16.45
N THR A 427 30.61 23.43 17.30
CA THR A 427 30.84 24.80 16.88
C THR A 427 32.31 25.05 16.48
N LYS A 428 32.55 26.05 15.64
CA LYS A 428 33.92 26.50 15.32
C LYS A 428 34.54 27.11 16.57
N HIS A 429 35.73 26.61 17.00
CA HIS A 429 36.47 27.27 18.03
C HIS A 429 36.97 28.62 17.51
N LEU A 430 36.62 29.71 18.19
CA LEU A 430 37.18 31.04 17.93
C LEU A 430 38.64 31.02 18.33
N THR A 431 39.56 31.01 17.38
CA THR A 431 40.99 31.24 17.61
C THR A 431 41.27 32.72 17.48
N ASN A 432 41.87 33.31 18.55
CA ASN A 432 42.23 34.72 18.65
C ASN A 432 43.40 35.09 17.74
N THR A 433 43.31 35.01 16.41
CA THR A 433 44.35 35.56 15.52
C THR A 433 43.78 35.92 14.14
N ARG A 434 43.83 37.22 13.90
CA ARG A 434 43.99 37.90 12.60
C ARG A 434 43.38 37.27 11.36
N SER A 435 42.06 37.39 11.18
CA SER A 435 41.41 37.76 9.92
C SER A 435 39.90 37.58 10.04
N SER A 436 39.25 38.65 10.50
CA SER A 436 37.78 38.77 10.43
C SER A 436 37.23 38.91 8.99
N SER A 437 38.12 38.92 8.00
CA SER A 437 37.76 39.12 6.58
C SER A 437 37.84 37.84 5.72
N ALA A 438 38.18 36.69 6.29
CA ALA A 438 38.34 35.42 5.55
C ALA A 438 37.42 34.30 6.02
N ASP A 439 36.29 34.59 6.66
CA ASP A 439 35.26 33.59 6.88
C ASP A 439 34.45 33.44 5.57
N GLU A 440 34.95 32.57 4.67
CA GLU A 440 34.14 32.11 3.57
C GLU A 440 32.84 31.52 4.13
N ALA A 441 31.70 32.01 3.61
CA ALA A 441 30.41 31.49 4.01
C ALA A 441 30.34 29.99 3.71
N LEU A 442 30.26 29.15 4.76
CA LEU A 442 30.17 27.70 4.64
C LEU A 442 28.85 27.37 3.88
N ARG A 443 28.97 26.89 2.66
CA ARG A 443 27.82 26.48 1.86
C ARG A 443 27.47 25.06 2.20
N LEU A 444 26.24 24.84 2.71
CA LEU A 444 25.66 23.54 2.90
C LEU A 444 24.87 23.16 1.65
N THR A 445 25.02 21.90 1.23
CA THR A 445 24.14 21.28 0.27
C THR A 445 22.75 21.12 0.90
N PRO A 446 21.64 21.41 0.21
CA PRO A 446 20.31 21.16 0.75
C PRO A 446 20.16 19.71 1.21
N PRO A 447 19.59 19.45 2.40
CA PRO A 447 19.39 18.11 2.90
C PRO A 447 18.38 17.36 2.04
N ARG A 448 18.58 16.05 1.89
CA ARG A 448 17.60 15.15 1.26
C ARG A 448 16.53 14.82 2.26
N ILE A 449 15.35 15.43 2.12
CA ILE A 449 14.18 15.09 2.94
C ILE A 449 13.56 13.79 2.40
N LEU A 450 13.55 12.76 3.23
CA LEU A 450 13.00 11.46 2.86
C LEU A 450 11.47 11.44 3.01
N SER A 451 10.76 10.91 2.02
CA SER A 451 9.36 10.52 2.18
C SER A 451 9.24 9.31 3.11
N LEU A 452 8.02 8.95 3.51
CA LEU A 452 7.80 7.75 4.34
C LEU A 452 8.34 6.49 3.65
N GLU A 453 8.00 6.29 2.37
CA GLU A 453 8.46 5.16 1.59
C GLU A 453 9.99 5.14 1.49
N GLN A 454 10.61 6.27 1.16
CA GLN A 454 12.06 6.38 1.07
C GLN A 454 12.76 6.10 2.40
N ALA A 455 12.15 6.50 3.52
CA ALA A 455 12.68 6.22 4.85
C ALA A 455 12.56 4.74 5.21
N LEU A 456 11.43 4.09 4.88
CA LEU A 456 11.21 2.65 5.06
C LEU A 456 12.19 1.83 4.21
N ASP A 457 12.43 2.25 2.95
CA ASP A 457 13.41 1.62 2.06
C ASP A 457 14.84 1.76 2.57
N PHE A 458 15.15 2.90 3.22
CA PHE A 458 16.49 3.21 3.67
C PHE A 458 16.91 2.45 4.94
N ILE A 459 16.00 2.26 5.91
CA ILE A 459 16.33 1.64 7.20
C ILE A 459 16.91 0.24 7.04
N ASP A 460 17.91 -0.09 7.87
CA ASP A 460 18.49 -1.43 7.93
C ASP A 460 17.99 -2.21 9.17
N THR A 461 18.40 -3.47 9.28
CA THR A 461 17.97 -4.39 10.34
C THR A 461 18.30 -3.92 11.74
N ASP A 462 19.34 -3.10 11.90
CA ASP A 462 19.76 -2.48 13.17
C ASP A 462 19.22 -1.05 13.36
N GLU A 463 18.33 -0.61 12.49
CA GLU A 463 17.73 0.73 12.49
C GLU A 463 16.22 0.67 12.74
N LEU A 464 15.67 1.80 13.16
CA LEU A 464 14.23 2.04 13.34
C LEU A 464 13.87 3.37 12.70
N LEU A 465 12.66 3.45 12.19
CA LEU A 465 12.05 4.70 11.75
C LEU A 465 11.10 5.21 12.84
N GLU A 466 11.37 6.37 13.40
CA GLU A 466 10.44 7.11 14.25
C GLU A 466 9.42 7.82 13.35
N VAL A 467 8.16 7.56 13.60
CA VAL A 467 7.02 8.16 12.91
C VAL A 467 6.28 9.06 13.87
N THR A 468 6.25 10.34 13.57
CA THR A 468 5.51 11.33 14.34
C THR A 468 4.59 12.13 13.43
N PRO A 469 3.59 12.83 13.93
CA PRO A 469 2.72 13.68 13.12
C PRO A 469 3.46 14.73 12.28
N LYS A 470 4.63 15.20 12.76
CA LYS A 470 5.39 16.28 12.12
C LYS A 470 6.63 15.80 11.39
N ASN A 471 7.31 14.78 11.91
CA ASN A 471 8.63 14.39 11.44
C ASN A 471 8.78 12.88 11.27
N LEU A 472 9.68 12.49 10.37
CA LEU A 472 10.20 11.14 10.20
C LEU A 472 11.70 11.19 10.56
N ARG A 473 12.14 10.35 11.50
CA ARG A 473 13.54 10.30 11.93
C ARG A 473 14.01 8.85 11.95
N ILE A 474 15.19 8.63 11.42
CA ILE A 474 15.81 7.30 11.44
C ILE A 474 16.79 7.27 12.61
N ARG A 475 16.85 6.16 13.33
CA ARG A 475 17.77 5.95 14.43
C ARG A 475 18.29 4.52 14.49
N LYS A 476 19.42 4.34 15.16
CA LYS A 476 19.88 3.00 15.52
C LYS A 476 19.00 2.39 16.63
N LYS A 477 18.80 1.07 16.61
CA LYS A 477 18.12 0.34 17.69
C LYS A 477 18.85 0.53 19.02
N ILE A 478 20.17 0.46 19.01
CA ILE A 478 21.02 0.70 20.16
C ILE A 478 21.57 2.13 20.05
N LEU A 479 21.10 3.05 20.88
CA LEU A 479 21.49 4.46 20.83
C LEU A 479 22.91 4.71 21.37
N ASP A 480 23.36 3.95 22.37
CA ASP A 480 24.69 4.07 22.95
C ASP A 480 25.77 3.53 22.01
N SER A 481 26.76 4.38 21.67
CA SER A 481 27.85 4.06 20.76
C SER A 481 28.72 2.88 21.25
N ARG A 482 28.96 2.78 22.57
CA ARG A 482 29.82 1.71 23.14
C ARG A 482 29.06 0.36 23.08
N MET A 483 27.77 0.39 23.34
CA MET A 483 26.94 -0.81 23.25
C MET A 483 26.82 -1.28 21.81
N ARG A 484 26.67 -0.38 20.82
CA ARG A 484 26.68 -0.75 19.38
C ARG A 484 27.97 -1.47 19.01
N LYS A 485 29.11 -0.90 19.35
CA LYS A 485 30.43 -1.51 19.06
C LYS A 485 30.59 -2.90 19.69
N ARG A 486 30.12 -3.08 20.93
CA ARG A 486 30.12 -4.40 21.59
C ARG A 486 29.21 -5.40 20.89
N SER A 487 28.04 -5.01 20.45
CA SER A 487 27.11 -5.90 19.76
C SER A 487 27.62 -6.36 18.39
N MET A 488 28.44 -5.53 17.71
CA MET A 488 29.07 -5.90 16.43
C MET A 488 30.21 -6.92 16.61
N ILE A 489 30.91 -6.90 17.74
CA ILE A 489 32.00 -7.83 18.02
C ILE A 489 31.46 -9.22 18.41
N ASN A 490 30.26 -9.31 18.93
CA ASN A 490 29.62 -10.54 19.38
C ASN A 490 28.75 -11.22 18.30
N LYS A 491 28.68 -10.66 17.10
CA LYS A 491 28.11 -11.27 15.89
C LYS A 491 29.22 -11.91 15.04
#